data_713781a0bac884c0e8904591ea2b028c
#
_entry.id   713781a0bac884c0e8904591ea2b028c
#
_cell.length_a   1.000
_cell.length_b   1.000
_cell.length_c   1.000
_cell.angle_alpha   90.00
_cell.angle_beta   90.00
_cell.angle_gamma   90.00
#
_symmetry.space_group_name_H-M   'P 1'
#
loop_
_entity.id
_entity.type
_entity.pdbx_description
1 polymer ?
#
loop_
_entity_poly.entity_id
_entity_poly.type
_entity_poly.pdbx_seq_one_letter_code
_entity_poly.pdbx_strand_id
1 'polypeptide(L)'
;MLKKTGIKIVIVPAAVLLVLICGTCEAYILRGPYLLDRMTRKLDGIQSMLVTQQVQFLDADENGSSQAEETLRYLFPQSFRSDARSEESQRIHVVDHGRSMTVINGKRVGGDETVFDIYKEILLFRSRERLNDRLIDSGIDMSVVAYGRFEDKIAFVIGAEKPDDPVPRLWIDKETFLPMRWLVKKKSAEADPVWVEIRYADWRRIDHAWYPMQITYLQDGEPIREIRVDSLKTNLTFPQELFDVEHLKEKYAALLPEDKAGPVSGELNEIEQSIDEFRKKYE
;
A
#
# COMPACT_ATOMS: atom_id res chain seq x y z
N MET A 1 67.71 56.48 -10.83
CA MET A 1 66.25 56.75 -10.80
C MET A 1 65.53 55.56 -11.43
N LEU A 2 65.08 54.59 -10.64
CA LEU A 2 64.29 53.46 -11.12
C LEU A 2 62.81 53.68 -10.70
N LYS A 3 61.95 53.78 -11.68
CA LYS A 3 60.48 53.83 -11.50
C LYS A 3 59.94 52.46 -11.11
N LYS A 4 59.38 52.35 -9.91
CA LYS A 4 58.53 51.22 -9.49
C LYS A 4 57.16 51.41 -10.16
N THR A 5 56.80 50.56 -11.11
CA THR A 5 55.49 50.43 -11.66
C THR A 5 54.72 49.37 -10.87
N GLY A 6 53.68 49.80 -10.17
CA GLY A 6 52.89 48.92 -9.31
C GLY A 6 51.98 48.00 -10.12
N ILE A 7 52.02 46.73 -9.80
CA ILE A 7 51.04 45.73 -10.17
C ILE A 7 49.93 45.76 -9.10
N LYS A 8 48.86 46.50 -9.39
CA LYS A 8 47.60 46.39 -8.67
C LYS A 8 46.52 46.16 -9.72
N ILE A 9 45.63 45.29 -9.51
CA ILE A 9 44.45 44.96 -10.29
C ILE A 9 44.58 43.64 -11.07
N VAL A 10 44.30 42.52 -10.41
CA VAL A 10 43.66 41.35 -11.09
C VAL A 10 42.95 40.38 -10.07
N ILE A 11 42.95 40.68 -8.79
CA ILE A 11 42.42 39.72 -7.80
C ILE A 11 40.90 39.83 -7.59
N VAL A 12 40.30 40.99 -7.85
CA VAL A 12 38.89 41.25 -7.58
C VAL A 12 37.92 40.53 -8.57
N PRO A 13 38.17 40.40 -9.89
CA PRO A 13 37.23 39.73 -10.77
C PRO A 13 37.18 38.22 -10.62
N ALA A 14 38.28 37.56 -10.16
CA ALA A 14 38.29 36.10 -9.97
C ALA A 14 37.46 35.67 -8.76
N ALA A 15 37.47 36.44 -7.69
CA ALA A 15 36.64 36.13 -6.51
C ALA A 15 35.14 36.33 -6.77
N VAL A 16 34.75 37.33 -7.55
CA VAL A 16 33.35 37.55 -7.93
C VAL A 16 32.85 36.47 -8.89
N LEU A 17 33.68 35.95 -9.79
CA LEU A 17 33.30 34.83 -10.69
C LEU A 17 33.10 33.50 -9.92
N LEU A 18 33.90 33.26 -8.88
CA LEU A 18 33.78 32.06 -8.07
C LEU A 18 32.48 32.04 -7.24
N VAL A 19 31.97 33.17 -6.79
CA VAL A 19 30.71 33.30 -6.04
C VAL A 19 29.49 33.09 -6.94
N LEU A 20 29.58 33.47 -8.23
CA LEU A 20 28.48 33.26 -9.18
C LEU A 20 28.30 31.81 -9.62
N ILE A 21 29.32 30.96 -9.50
CA ILE A 21 29.24 29.53 -9.84
C ILE A 21 28.64 28.70 -8.71
N CYS A 22 28.66 29.15 -7.47
CA CYS A 22 28.05 28.45 -6.32
C CYS A 22 26.52 28.64 -6.22
N GLY A 23 25.88 29.42 -7.09
CA GLY A 23 24.48 29.84 -6.93
C GLY A 23 23.43 28.91 -7.54
N THR A 24 23.78 27.80 -8.20
CA THR A 24 22.78 26.97 -8.91
C THR A 24 22.95 25.47 -8.64
N CYS A 25 23.22 25.11 -7.40
CA CYS A 25 23.01 23.71 -7.01
C CYS A 25 21.55 23.53 -6.64
N GLU A 26 20.64 23.62 -7.60
CA GLU A 26 19.28 23.13 -7.40
C GLU A 26 19.39 21.63 -7.16
N ALA A 27 19.05 21.21 -5.95
CA ALA A 27 18.95 19.79 -5.63
C ALA A 27 17.88 19.18 -6.55
N TYR A 28 18.30 18.44 -7.57
CA TYR A 28 17.39 17.77 -8.49
C TYR A 28 16.60 16.72 -7.73
N ILE A 29 15.32 17.00 -7.48
CA ILE A 29 14.39 16.05 -6.90
C ILE A 29 13.85 15.18 -8.04
N LEU A 30 13.94 13.87 -7.86
CA LEU A 30 13.42 12.90 -8.82
C LEU A 30 11.90 13.04 -8.92
N ARG A 31 11.36 12.97 -10.13
CA ARG A 31 9.91 13.07 -10.37
C ARG A 31 9.19 11.79 -9.92
N GLY A 32 7.94 11.93 -9.45
CA GLY A 32 7.11 10.81 -8.98
C GLY A 32 7.09 9.60 -9.91
N PRO A 33 6.78 9.74 -11.22
CA PRO A 33 6.79 8.61 -12.16
C PRO A 33 8.12 7.86 -12.27
N TYR A 34 9.24 8.57 -12.15
CA TYR A 34 10.57 7.93 -12.13
C TYR A 34 10.77 7.11 -10.85
N LEU A 35 10.33 7.62 -9.70
CA LEU A 35 10.41 6.91 -8.43
C LEU A 35 9.58 5.64 -8.48
N LEU A 36 8.38 5.67 -9.06
CA LEU A 36 7.55 4.49 -9.26
C LEU A 36 8.21 3.46 -10.19
N ASP A 37 8.84 3.90 -11.27
CA ASP A 37 9.59 3.00 -12.15
C ASP A 37 10.72 2.27 -11.39
N ARG A 38 11.43 2.99 -10.52
CA ARG A 38 12.48 2.39 -9.69
C ARG A 38 11.91 1.41 -8.67
N MET A 39 10.78 1.78 -8.05
CA MET A 39 10.09 0.95 -7.06
C MET A 39 9.53 -0.33 -7.69
N THR A 40 8.78 -0.24 -8.79
CA THR A 40 8.20 -1.40 -9.46
C THR A 40 9.25 -2.40 -9.92
N ARG A 41 10.39 -1.93 -10.46
CA ARG A 41 11.51 -2.79 -10.82
C ARG A 41 12.14 -3.52 -9.63
N LYS A 42 12.09 -2.95 -8.43
CA LYS A 42 12.56 -3.64 -7.21
C LYS A 42 11.62 -4.78 -6.80
N LEU A 43 10.33 -4.60 -7.04
CA LEU A 43 9.31 -5.57 -6.70
C LEU A 43 9.12 -6.65 -7.78
N ASP A 44 9.68 -6.44 -8.99
CA ASP A 44 9.55 -7.35 -10.14
C ASP A 44 10.56 -8.51 -10.09
N GLY A 45 10.42 -9.44 -11.02
CA GLY A 45 11.36 -10.55 -11.23
C GLY A 45 10.81 -11.95 -10.91
N ILE A 46 9.53 -12.06 -10.55
CA ILE A 46 8.83 -13.32 -10.31
C ILE A 46 7.46 -13.33 -10.99
N GLN A 47 6.96 -14.52 -11.34
CA GLN A 47 5.67 -14.68 -12.03
C GLN A 47 4.52 -14.89 -11.05
N SER A 48 4.78 -15.52 -9.92
CA SER A 48 3.77 -15.80 -8.89
C SER A 48 4.38 -15.83 -7.50
N MET A 49 3.52 -15.65 -6.49
CA MET A 49 3.94 -15.70 -5.10
C MET A 49 2.82 -16.26 -4.24
N LEU A 50 3.17 -17.15 -3.33
CA LEU A 50 2.32 -17.62 -2.24
C LEU A 50 2.87 -17.05 -0.93
N VAL A 51 2.03 -16.34 -0.20
CA VAL A 51 2.37 -15.79 1.13
C VAL A 51 1.40 -16.38 2.15
N THR A 52 1.92 -16.87 3.27
CA THR A 52 1.12 -17.16 4.47
C THR A 52 1.49 -16.15 5.54
N GLN A 53 0.49 -15.58 6.18
CA GLN A 53 0.68 -14.53 7.16
C GLN A 53 -0.37 -14.55 8.27
N GLN A 54 -0.01 -14.03 9.42
CA GLN A 54 -0.90 -13.77 10.53
C GLN A 54 -1.34 -12.30 10.48
N VAL A 55 -2.62 -12.08 10.67
CA VAL A 55 -3.23 -10.76 10.77
C VAL A 55 -3.77 -10.62 12.18
N GLN A 56 -3.25 -9.67 12.92
CA GLN A 56 -3.72 -9.31 14.26
C GLN A 56 -4.51 -8.00 14.14
N PHE A 57 -5.73 -8.01 14.69
CA PHE A 57 -6.56 -6.82 14.81
C PHE A 57 -6.42 -6.31 16.25
N LEU A 58 -6.16 -5.02 16.36
CA LEU A 58 -5.96 -4.35 17.63
C LEU A 58 -7.17 -3.46 17.88
N ASP A 59 -7.95 -3.77 18.89
CA ASP A 59 -9.10 -2.95 19.28
C ASP A 59 -8.67 -1.99 20.39
N ALA A 60 -8.89 -0.69 20.20
CA ALA A 60 -8.47 0.32 21.16
C ALA A 60 -9.33 0.29 22.45
N ASP A 61 -10.56 -0.21 22.37
CA ASP A 61 -11.55 -0.14 23.46
C ASP A 61 -11.76 -1.48 24.20
N GLU A 62 -11.32 -2.59 23.64
CA GLU A 62 -11.47 -3.92 24.25
C GLU A 62 -10.08 -4.56 24.47
N ASN A 63 -9.86 -5.14 25.64
CA ASN A 63 -8.66 -5.94 25.96
C ASN A 63 -8.52 -7.21 25.11
N GLY A 64 -9.15 -7.28 23.94
CA GLY A 64 -9.18 -8.39 23.01
C GLY A 64 -8.49 -8.07 21.69
N SER A 65 -7.46 -8.81 21.34
CA SER A 65 -6.97 -8.87 19.97
C SER A 65 -7.58 -10.08 19.28
N SER A 66 -8.15 -9.90 18.10
CA SER A 66 -8.55 -11.03 17.27
C SER A 66 -7.47 -11.31 16.21
N GLN A 67 -7.36 -12.56 15.80
CA GLN A 67 -6.37 -13.00 14.84
C GLN A 67 -7.04 -13.73 13.67
N ALA A 68 -6.42 -13.59 12.51
CA ALA A 68 -6.78 -14.36 11.33
C ALA A 68 -5.51 -14.89 10.65
N GLU A 69 -5.58 -16.11 10.16
CA GLU A 69 -4.60 -16.63 9.20
C GLU A 69 -5.01 -16.18 7.79
N GLU A 70 -4.06 -15.64 7.04
CA GLU A 70 -4.32 -15.23 5.67
C GLU A 70 -3.33 -15.89 4.71
N THR A 71 -3.86 -16.46 3.62
CA THR A 71 -3.07 -16.99 2.51
C THR A 71 -3.29 -16.11 1.29
N LEU A 72 -2.21 -15.47 0.82
CA LEU A 72 -2.22 -14.67 -0.40
C LEU A 72 -1.60 -15.43 -1.55
N ARG A 73 -2.24 -15.39 -2.69
CA ARG A 73 -1.71 -15.90 -3.96
C ARG A 73 -1.67 -14.75 -4.95
N TYR A 74 -0.47 -14.37 -5.35
CA TYR A 74 -0.26 -13.40 -6.41
C TYR A 74 0.05 -14.13 -7.71
N LEU A 75 -0.61 -13.73 -8.78
CA LEU A 75 -0.29 -14.06 -10.16
C LEU A 75 -0.02 -12.74 -10.88
N PHE A 76 1.26 -12.42 -10.97
CA PHE A 76 1.68 -11.13 -11.50
C PHE A 76 1.41 -10.99 -12.99
N PRO A 77 1.10 -9.79 -13.50
CA PRO A 77 1.11 -8.50 -12.79
C PRO A 77 -0.27 -8.01 -12.30
N GLN A 78 -1.35 -8.82 -12.34
CA GLN A 78 -2.70 -8.27 -12.32
C GLN A 78 -3.72 -9.03 -11.49
N SER A 79 -3.36 -10.19 -10.98
CA SER A 79 -4.31 -11.05 -10.28
C SER A 79 -3.79 -11.40 -8.90
N PHE A 80 -4.65 -11.35 -7.91
CA PHE A 80 -4.38 -11.93 -6.61
C PHE A 80 -5.63 -12.52 -5.97
N ARG A 81 -5.41 -13.42 -5.05
CA ARG A 81 -6.43 -13.99 -4.20
C ARG A 81 -5.96 -14.00 -2.76
N SER A 82 -6.80 -13.52 -1.85
CA SER A 82 -6.66 -13.60 -0.41
C SER A 82 -7.71 -14.56 0.14
N ASP A 83 -7.28 -15.54 0.89
CA ASP A 83 -8.13 -16.43 1.70
C ASP A 83 -7.77 -16.16 3.17
N ALA A 84 -8.60 -15.43 3.90
CA ALA A 84 -8.43 -15.12 5.32
C ALA A 84 -9.42 -15.94 6.15
N ARG A 85 -8.96 -16.45 7.29
CA ARG A 85 -9.78 -17.25 8.20
C ARG A 85 -9.49 -16.88 9.65
N SER A 86 -10.54 -16.57 10.40
CA SER A 86 -10.54 -16.46 11.86
C SER A 86 -11.35 -17.60 12.48
N GLU A 87 -11.51 -17.60 13.80
CA GLU A 87 -12.37 -18.56 14.49
C GLU A 87 -13.85 -18.42 14.09
N GLU A 88 -14.29 -17.18 13.79
CA GLU A 88 -15.70 -16.85 13.58
C GLU A 88 -16.05 -16.66 12.09
N SER A 89 -15.07 -16.40 11.24
CA SER A 89 -15.36 -16.02 9.85
C SER A 89 -14.29 -16.45 8.86
N GLN A 90 -14.73 -16.61 7.61
CA GLN A 90 -13.87 -16.81 6.46
C GLN A 90 -14.14 -15.74 5.41
N ARG A 91 -13.08 -15.09 4.94
CA ARG A 91 -13.14 -14.11 3.86
C ARG A 91 -12.30 -14.58 2.68
N ILE A 92 -12.87 -14.49 1.48
CA ILE A 92 -12.15 -14.65 0.22
C ILE A 92 -12.24 -13.32 -0.52
N HIS A 93 -11.09 -12.77 -0.91
CA HIS A 93 -11.06 -11.58 -1.77
C HIS A 93 -10.21 -11.88 -3.00
N VAL A 94 -10.78 -11.64 -4.18
CA VAL A 94 -10.13 -11.92 -5.46
C VAL A 94 -10.12 -10.66 -6.29
N VAL A 95 -8.97 -10.36 -6.89
CA VAL A 95 -8.83 -9.35 -7.94
C VAL A 95 -8.22 -10.02 -9.16
N ASP A 96 -8.84 -9.83 -10.31
CA ASP A 96 -8.37 -10.32 -11.59
C ASP A 96 -8.59 -9.29 -12.70
N HIS A 97 -7.51 -8.76 -13.25
CA HIS A 97 -7.56 -7.77 -14.34
C HIS A 97 -8.45 -6.56 -14.05
N GLY A 98 -8.46 -6.07 -12.80
CA GLY A 98 -9.26 -4.92 -12.37
C GLY A 98 -10.72 -5.26 -12.00
N ARG A 99 -11.14 -6.53 -12.09
CA ARG A 99 -12.40 -7.01 -11.54
C ARG A 99 -12.16 -7.56 -10.15
N SER A 100 -13.06 -7.28 -9.23
CA SER A 100 -12.95 -7.77 -7.85
C SER A 100 -14.21 -8.51 -7.40
N MET A 101 -14.03 -9.38 -6.42
CA MET A 101 -15.10 -10.10 -5.74
C MET A 101 -14.70 -10.39 -4.30
N THR A 102 -15.65 -10.20 -3.40
CA THR A 102 -15.48 -10.59 -1.98
C THR A 102 -16.57 -11.59 -1.59
N VAL A 103 -16.15 -12.61 -0.86
CA VAL A 103 -17.03 -13.63 -0.27
C VAL A 103 -16.77 -13.67 1.23
N ILE A 104 -17.82 -13.63 2.04
CA ILE A 104 -17.77 -13.78 3.50
C ILE A 104 -18.67 -14.95 3.87
N ASN A 105 -18.16 -15.93 4.61
CA ASN A 105 -18.87 -17.13 5.06
C ASN A 105 -19.67 -17.81 3.92
N GLY A 106 -19.05 -17.92 2.72
CA GLY A 106 -19.65 -18.58 1.56
C GLY A 106 -20.68 -17.74 0.80
N LYS A 107 -20.99 -16.52 1.21
CA LYS A 107 -21.88 -15.60 0.53
C LYS A 107 -21.11 -14.45 -0.13
N ARG A 108 -21.43 -14.15 -1.39
CA ARG A 108 -20.84 -13.04 -2.11
C ARG A 108 -21.45 -11.72 -1.62
N VAL A 109 -20.59 -10.84 -1.13
CA VAL A 109 -20.97 -9.49 -0.65
C VAL A 109 -20.64 -8.44 -1.70
N GLY A 110 -21.21 -7.22 -1.56
CA GLY A 110 -20.90 -6.10 -2.44
C GLY A 110 -19.39 -5.84 -2.48
N GLY A 111 -18.90 -5.55 -3.69
CA GLY A 111 -17.46 -5.53 -3.97
C GLY A 111 -16.77 -4.21 -3.70
N ASP A 112 -17.17 -3.46 -2.67
CA ASP A 112 -16.41 -2.25 -2.33
C ASP A 112 -15.04 -2.67 -1.77
N GLU A 113 -14.01 -2.12 -2.40
CA GLU A 113 -12.64 -2.31 -1.97
C GLU A 113 -12.44 -1.67 -0.59
N THR A 114 -11.92 -2.42 0.34
CA THR A 114 -11.61 -1.91 1.68
C THR A 114 -10.23 -1.29 1.70
N VAL A 115 -10.04 -0.26 2.53
CA VAL A 115 -8.72 0.35 2.75
C VAL A 115 -7.68 -0.67 3.21
N PHE A 116 -8.12 -1.79 3.79
CA PHE A 116 -7.25 -2.86 4.29
C PHE A 116 -6.72 -3.79 3.18
N ASP A 117 -7.27 -3.73 1.97
CA ASP A 117 -6.79 -4.52 0.83
C ASP A 117 -5.80 -3.74 -0.05
N ILE A 118 -5.80 -2.40 0.00
CA ILE A 118 -5.00 -1.56 -0.89
C ILE A 118 -3.48 -1.80 -0.79
N TYR A 119 -2.96 -2.22 0.38
CA TYR A 119 -1.53 -2.51 0.49
C TYR A 119 -1.07 -3.62 -0.44
N LYS A 120 -1.96 -4.57 -0.75
CA LYS A 120 -1.70 -5.70 -1.64
C LYS A 120 -1.44 -5.23 -3.07
N GLU A 121 -2.07 -4.14 -3.48
CA GLU A 121 -1.95 -3.58 -4.82
C GLU A 121 -0.58 -2.96 -5.09
N ILE A 122 0.02 -2.23 -4.12
CA ILE A 122 1.40 -1.78 -4.24
C ILE A 122 2.34 -2.98 -4.48
N LEU A 123 2.05 -4.11 -3.84
CA LEU A 123 2.82 -5.33 -3.97
C LEU A 123 2.46 -6.14 -5.22
N LEU A 124 1.29 -5.90 -5.82
CA LEU A 124 0.80 -6.57 -7.01
C LEU A 124 1.26 -5.90 -8.30
N PHE A 125 1.12 -4.57 -8.38
CA PHE A 125 1.36 -3.85 -9.62
C PHE A 125 2.86 -3.77 -9.95
N ARG A 126 3.23 -4.38 -11.08
CA ARG A 126 4.59 -4.35 -11.63
C ARG A 126 4.73 -3.33 -12.78
N SER A 127 3.63 -2.68 -13.18
CA SER A 127 3.60 -1.61 -14.16
C SER A 127 3.57 -0.25 -13.47
N ARG A 128 4.51 0.62 -13.85
CA ARG A 128 4.55 2.01 -13.39
C ARG A 128 3.22 2.72 -13.68
N GLU A 129 2.66 2.51 -14.87
CA GLU A 129 1.44 3.18 -15.33
C GLU A 129 0.26 2.82 -14.42
N ARG A 130 0.04 1.53 -14.16
CA ARG A 130 -1.05 1.07 -13.28
C ARG A 130 -0.90 1.56 -11.86
N LEU A 131 0.31 1.50 -11.32
CA LEU A 131 0.57 2.00 -9.98
C LEU A 131 0.37 3.51 -9.89
N ASN A 132 0.81 4.25 -10.92
CA ASN A 132 0.59 5.70 -11.03
C ASN A 132 -0.91 6.04 -11.01
N ASP A 133 -1.70 5.37 -11.85
CA ASP A 133 -3.14 5.61 -11.93
C ASP A 133 -3.81 5.30 -10.58
N ARG A 134 -3.44 4.19 -9.95
CA ARG A 134 -3.97 3.81 -8.63
C ARG A 134 -3.63 4.81 -7.52
N LEU A 135 -2.42 5.36 -7.52
CA LEU A 135 -2.01 6.37 -6.54
C LEU A 135 -2.74 7.70 -6.77
N ILE A 136 -2.97 8.08 -8.03
CA ILE A 136 -3.79 9.26 -8.38
C ILE A 136 -5.23 9.06 -7.91
N ASP A 137 -5.83 7.88 -8.11
CA ASP A 137 -7.18 7.55 -7.64
C ASP A 137 -7.29 7.60 -6.11
N SER A 138 -6.17 7.33 -5.41
CA SER A 138 -6.05 7.48 -3.95
C SER A 138 -5.83 8.92 -3.49
N GLY A 139 -5.79 9.89 -4.43
CA GLY A 139 -5.65 11.32 -4.17
C GLY A 139 -4.20 11.80 -4.04
N ILE A 140 -3.21 11.02 -4.47
CA ILE A 140 -1.79 11.43 -4.45
C ILE A 140 -1.48 12.28 -5.67
N ASP A 141 -0.95 13.49 -5.45
CA ASP A 141 -0.41 14.33 -6.52
C ASP A 141 0.99 13.86 -6.93
N MET A 142 1.06 13.16 -8.07
CA MET A 142 2.30 12.60 -8.60
C MET A 142 3.30 13.65 -9.09
N SER A 143 2.89 14.93 -9.24
CA SER A 143 3.76 16.02 -9.65
C SER A 143 4.58 16.60 -8.51
N VAL A 144 4.14 16.40 -7.27
CA VAL A 144 4.76 16.90 -6.05
C VAL A 144 5.64 15.83 -5.42
N VAL A 145 6.91 16.15 -5.22
CA VAL A 145 7.87 15.27 -4.53
C VAL A 145 8.75 16.11 -3.62
N ALA A 146 8.89 15.65 -2.38
CA ALA A 146 9.76 16.25 -1.37
C ALA A 146 10.71 15.21 -0.78
N TYR A 147 11.66 15.66 0.03
CA TYR A 147 12.43 14.78 0.91
C TYR A 147 11.83 14.80 2.31
N GLY A 148 11.80 13.63 2.94
CA GLY A 148 11.40 13.46 4.34
C GLY A 148 12.37 12.55 5.09
N ARG A 149 12.21 12.49 6.42
CA ARG A 149 12.89 11.53 7.28
C ARG A 149 11.85 10.70 8.02
N PHE A 150 11.98 9.39 7.96
CA PHE A 150 11.12 8.44 8.66
C PHE A 150 11.99 7.31 9.23
N GLU A 151 11.86 7.03 10.52
CA GLU A 151 12.66 6.01 11.22
C GLU A 151 14.17 6.09 10.89
N ASP A 152 14.74 7.30 11.03
CA ASP A 152 16.13 7.62 10.72
C ASP A 152 16.59 7.46 9.28
N LYS A 153 15.71 7.09 8.37
CA LYS A 153 15.98 6.99 6.93
C LYS A 153 15.51 8.22 6.16
N ILE A 154 16.25 8.57 5.14
CA ILE A 154 15.84 9.60 4.19
C ILE A 154 14.93 8.95 3.16
N ALA A 155 13.78 9.58 2.89
CA ALA A 155 12.80 9.11 1.93
C ALA A 155 12.44 10.19 0.90
N PHE A 156 12.01 9.76 -0.28
CA PHE A 156 11.20 10.56 -1.18
C PHE A 156 9.75 10.51 -0.73
N VAL A 157 9.09 11.66 -0.67
CA VAL A 157 7.68 11.80 -0.31
C VAL A 157 6.94 12.28 -1.55
N ILE A 158 6.12 11.42 -2.15
CA ILE A 158 5.29 11.74 -3.31
C ILE A 158 3.92 12.19 -2.81
N GLY A 159 3.41 13.30 -3.32
CA GLY A 159 2.08 13.83 -3.02
C GLY A 159 2.04 14.95 -1.99
N ALA A 160 3.17 15.33 -1.38
CA ALA A 160 3.23 16.40 -0.39
C ALA A 160 4.44 17.32 -0.61
N GLU A 161 4.27 18.63 -0.44
CA GLU A 161 5.37 19.59 -0.45
C GLU A 161 6.20 19.53 0.83
N LYS A 162 5.53 19.27 1.95
CA LYS A 162 6.15 19.04 3.24
C LYS A 162 5.77 17.64 3.75
N PRO A 163 6.69 16.94 4.41
CA PRO A 163 6.44 15.58 4.91
C PRO A 163 5.20 15.44 5.80
N ASP A 164 4.82 16.50 6.51
CA ASP A 164 3.70 16.50 7.49
C ASP A 164 2.41 17.13 6.94
N ASP A 165 2.36 17.52 5.66
CA ASP A 165 1.14 18.07 5.08
C ASP A 165 -0.02 17.04 5.19
N PRO A 166 -1.25 17.49 5.54
CA PRO A 166 -2.40 16.60 5.70
C PRO A 166 -3.02 16.21 4.34
N VAL A 167 -2.22 15.55 3.49
CA VAL A 167 -2.59 15.09 2.15
C VAL A 167 -2.20 13.62 1.96
N PRO A 168 -2.88 12.87 1.07
CA PRO A 168 -2.46 11.52 0.69
C PRO A 168 -1.04 11.53 0.13
N ARG A 169 -0.19 10.61 0.58
CA ARG A 169 1.22 10.58 0.19
C ARG A 169 1.86 9.21 0.34
N LEU A 170 2.85 8.95 -0.50
CA LEU A 170 3.65 7.73 -0.47
C LEU A 170 5.11 8.07 -0.15
N TRP A 171 5.68 7.36 0.82
CA TRP A 171 7.08 7.46 1.21
C TRP A 171 7.88 6.30 0.65
N ILE A 172 8.97 6.60 -0.05
CA ILE A 172 9.85 5.62 -0.69
C ILE A 172 11.27 5.84 -0.14
N ASP A 173 11.86 4.79 0.39
CA ASP A 173 13.24 4.81 0.89
C ASP A 173 14.21 5.25 -0.22
N LYS A 174 15.05 6.26 0.07
CA LYS A 174 15.95 6.87 -0.91
C LYS A 174 17.01 5.92 -1.43
N GLU A 175 17.46 4.97 -0.62
CA GLU A 175 18.55 4.05 -0.97
C GLU A 175 18.03 2.80 -1.67
N THR A 176 16.94 2.23 -1.15
CA THR A 176 16.42 0.95 -1.64
C THR A 176 15.34 1.10 -2.69
N PHE A 177 14.66 2.25 -2.77
CA PHE A 177 13.46 2.49 -3.58
C PHE A 177 12.27 1.57 -3.19
N LEU A 178 12.25 1.08 -1.96
CA LEU A 178 11.12 0.30 -1.44
C LEU A 178 10.12 1.23 -0.72
N PRO A 179 8.82 0.97 -0.79
CA PRO A 179 7.84 1.74 -0.04
C PRO A 179 8.06 1.55 1.47
N MET A 180 7.94 2.63 2.22
CA MET A 180 8.08 2.63 3.68
C MET A 180 6.75 2.92 4.35
N ARG A 181 6.00 3.90 3.80
CA ARG A 181 4.81 4.45 4.42
C ARG A 181 3.86 4.96 3.35
N TRP A 182 2.59 4.66 3.51
CA TRP A 182 1.54 5.17 2.63
C TRP A 182 0.41 5.75 3.48
N LEU A 183 0.13 7.03 3.32
CA LEU A 183 -1.02 7.68 3.92
C LEU A 183 -2.14 7.78 2.90
N VAL A 184 -3.29 7.30 3.29
CA VAL A 184 -4.52 7.38 2.51
C VAL A 184 -5.63 8.01 3.34
N LYS A 185 -6.59 8.61 2.66
CA LYS A 185 -7.77 9.16 3.27
C LYS A 185 -8.95 8.22 3.02
N LYS A 186 -9.46 7.59 4.06
CA LYS A 186 -10.68 6.78 3.98
C LYS A 186 -11.87 7.73 3.84
N LYS A 187 -12.64 7.58 2.74
CA LYS A 187 -13.91 8.31 2.57
C LYS A 187 -14.94 7.63 3.45
N SER A 188 -15.55 8.39 4.36
CA SER A 188 -16.74 7.98 5.08
C SER A 188 -17.95 8.70 4.50
N ALA A 189 -19.08 8.01 4.38
CA ALA A 189 -20.33 8.62 3.91
C ALA A 189 -20.97 9.54 4.95
N GLU A 190 -20.70 9.31 6.25
CA GLU A 190 -21.43 9.95 7.37
C GLU A 190 -20.54 10.66 8.39
N ALA A 191 -19.20 10.57 8.26
CA ALA A 191 -18.26 11.14 9.21
C ALA A 191 -17.11 11.88 8.52
N ASP A 192 -16.36 12.66 9.29
CA ASP A 192 -15.11 13.26 8.84
C ASP A 192 -14.16 12.18 8.30
N PRO A 193 -13.44 12.50 7.22
CA PRO A 193 -12.55 11.52 6.61
C PRO A 193 -11.45 11.11 7.57
N VAL A 194 -11.31 9.80 7.74
CA VAL A 194 -10.32 9.18 8.63
C VAL A 194 -9.00 8.97 7.88
N TRP A 195 -7.88 9.23 8.54
CA TRP A 195 -6.55 8.97 8.01
C TRP A 195 -6.09 7.56 8.37
N VAL A 196 -5.71 6.82 7.36
CA VAL A 196 -5.10 5.50 7.53
C VAL A 196 -3.67 5.55 7.02
N GLU A 197 -2.75 5.11 7.85
CA GLU A 197 -1.35 4.98 7.55
C GLU A 197 -0.98 3.50 7.43
N ILE A 198 -0.32 3.13 6.34
CA ILE A 198 0.19 1.78 6.12
C ILE A 198 1.71 1.87 6.16
N ARG A 199 2.35 1.12 7.05
CA ARG A 199 3.80 1.02 7.15
C ARG A 199 4.27 -0.34 6.66
N TYR A 200 5.36 -0.34 5.90
CA TYR A 200 6.01 -1.54 5.39
C TYR A 200 7.39 -1.66 6.03
N ALA A 201 7.66 -2.79 6.67
CA ALA A 201 8.92 -3.00 7.39
C ALA A 201 9.49 -4.41 7.14
N ASP A 202 10.71 -4.62 7.62
CA ASP A 202 11.45 -5.89 7.50
C ASP A 202 11.45 -6.44 6.07
N TRP A 203 11.84 -5.60 5.11
CA TRP A 203 11.92 -5.98 3.70
C TRP A 203 12.98 -7.06 3.51
N ARG A 204 12.58 -8.21 2.96
CA ARG A 204 13.47 -9.30 2.61
C ARG A 204 13.45 -9.58 1.13
N ARG A 205 14.63 -9.91 0.61
CA ARG A 205 14.76 -10.39 -0.76
C ARG A 205 14.63 -11.90 -0.76
N ILE A 206 13.66 -12.39 -1.53
CA ILE A 206 13.40 -13.82 -1.72
C ILE A 206 13.48 -14.08 -3.21
N ASP A 207 14.43 -14.92 -3.63
CA ASP A 207 14.82 -15.05 -5.03
C ASP A 207 15.18 -13.70 -5.66
N HIS A 208 14.37 -13.21 -6.59
CA HIS A 208 14.59 -11.94 -7.29
C HIS A 208 13.64 -10.83 -6.85
N ALA A 209 12.65 -11.11 -5.98
CA ALA A 209 11.67 -10.15 -5.52
C ALA A 209 11.91 -9.71 -4.08
N TRP A 210 11.46 -8.49 -3.76
CA TRP A 210 11.40 -7.97 -2.41
C TRP A 210 9.98 -8.07 -1.88
N TYR A 211 9.84 -8.44 -0.59
CA TYR A 211 8.55 -8.49 0.09
C TYR A 211 8.70 -8.00 1.54
N PRO A 212 7.74 -7.20 2.08
CA PRO A 212 7.76 -6.77 3.47
C PRO A 212 7.31 -7.91 4.36
N MET A 213 8.06 -8.23 5.40
CA MET A 213 7.70 -9.28 6.35
C MET A 213 6.79 -8.76 7.47
N GLN A 214 6.67 -7.44 7.59
CA GLN A 214 5.77 -6.80 8.53
C GLN A 214 5.06 -5.62 7.86
N ILE A 215 3.72 -5.54 8.08
CA ILE A 215 2.90 -4.42 7.63
C ILE A 215 2.03 -3.99 8.80
N THR A 216 2.02 -2.71 9.12
CA THR A 216 1.23 -2.14 10.21
C THR A 216 0.28 -1.09 9.66
N TYR A 217 -0.97 -1.15 10.09
CA TYR A 217 -1.96 -0.13 9.84
C TYR A 217 -2.17 0.71 11.09
N LEU A 218 -2.18 2.01 10.92
CA LEU A 218 -2.48 2.95 11.97
C LEU A 218 -3.66 3.81 11.53
N GLN A 219 -4.56 4.09 12.46
CA GLN A 219 -5.63 5.07 12.30
C GLN A 219 -5.40 6.17 13.32
N ASP A 220 -5.31 7.42 12.84
CA ASP A 220 -5.02 8.60 13.67
C ASP A 220 -3.78 8.44 14.58
N GLY A 221 -2.82 7.64 14.11
CA GLY A 221 -1.54 7.39 14.81
C GLY A 221 -1.53 6.15 15.70
N GLU A 222 -2.70 5.57 15.99
CA GLU A 222 -2.81 4.35 16.80
C GLU A 222 -2.81 3.09 15.92
N PRO A 223 -2.05 2.05 16.26
CA PRO A 223 -2.03 0.81 15.50
C PRO A 223 -3.37 0.08 15.65
N ILE A 224 -3.99 -0.26 14.53
CA ILE A 224 -5.27 -0.98 14.48
C ILE A 224 -5.13 -2.38 13.87
N ARG A 225 -4.04 -2.64 13.14
CA ARG A 225 -3.82 -3.95 12.51
C ARG A 225 -2.33 -4.18 12.29
N GLU A 226 -1.88 -5.36 12.64
CA GLU A 226 -0.53 -5.84 12.33
C GLU A 226 -0.60 -7.09 11.45
N ILE A 227 0.25 -7.15 10.44
CA ILE A 227 0.42 -8.29 9.56
C ILE A 227 1.86 -8.76 9.67
N ARG A 228 2.04 -10.05 9.94
CA ARG A 228 3.34 -10.72 9.99
C ARG A 228 3.37 -11.89 9.04
N VAL A 229 4.34 -11.90 8.16
CA VAL A 229 4.53 -12.96 7.17
C VAL A 229 5.25 -14.14 7.79
N ASP A 230 4.62 -15.31 7.74
CA ASP A 230 5.19 -16.56 8.25
C ASP A 230 6.05 -17.25 7.19
N SER A 231 5.53 -17.33 5.98
CA SER A 231 6.24 -17.97 4.87
C SER A 231 5.93 -17.33 3.51
N LEU A 232 6.89 -17.46 2.61
CA LEU A 232 6.78 -16.98 1.24
C LEU A 232 7.43 -17.98 0.28
N LYS A 233 6.72 -18.30 -0.83
CA LYS A 233 7.20 -19.13 -1.91
C LYS A 233 6.93 -18.44 -3.25
N THR A 234 7.86 -18.53 -4.18
CA THR A 234 7.79 -17.86 -5.49
C THR A 234 7.67 -18.85 -6.63
N ASN A 235 7.20 -18.36 -7.78
CA ASN A 235 7.15 -19.08 -9.05
C ASN A 235 6.38 -20.42 -8.97
N LEU A 236 5.31 -20.46 -8.18
CA LEU A 236 4.40 -21.58 -8.11
C LEU A 236 3.36 -21.52 -9.22
N THR A 237 2.91 -22.68 -9.70
CA THR A 237 1.78 -22.75 -10.61
C THR A 237 0.47 -22.81 -9.81
N PHE A 238 -0.45 -21.92 -10.12
CA PHE A 238 -1.79 -21.91 -9.55
C PHE A 238 -2.84 -22.26 -10.59
N PRO A 239 -3.90 -23.01 -10.22
CA PRO A 239 -5.08 -23.18 -11.09
C PRO A 239 -5.71 -21.81 -11.41
N GLN A 240 -6.05 -21.58 -12.67
CA GLN A 240 -6.58 -20.31 -13.14
C GLN A 240 -7.97 -20.01 -12.55
N GLU A 241 -8.75 -21.04 -12.26
CA GLU A 241 -10.09 -20.95 -11.65
C GLU A 241 -10.05 -20.26 -10.27
N LEU A 242 -8.91 -20.23 -9.60
CA LEU A 242 -8.75 -19.51 -8.32
C LEU A 242 -8.90 -18.00 -8.45
N PHE A 243 -8.64 -17.47 -9.63
CA PHE A 243 -8.64 -16.02 -9.92
C PHE A 243 -9.81 -15.61 -10.82
N ASP A 244 -10.44 -16.53 -11.55
CA ASP A 244 -11.53 -16.23 -12.46
C ASP A 244 -12.77 -15.75 -11.70
N VAL A 245 -12.96 -14.42 -11.69
CA VAL A 245 -14.07 -13.76 -10.98
C VAL A 245 -15.43 -14.21 -11.51
N GLU A 246 -15.57 -14.47 -12.82
CA GLU A 246 -16.87 -14.90 -13.38
C GLU A 246 -17.20 -16.34 -12.97
N HIS A 247 -16.26 -17.24 -13.06
CA HIS A 247 -16.40 -18.61 -12.55
C HIS A 247 -16.75 -18.64 -11.05
N LEU A 248 -16.06 -17.80 -10.26
CA LEU A 248 -16.29 -17.74 -8.82
C LEU A 248 -17.66 -17.14 -8.48
N LYS A 249 -18.20 -16.22 -9.30
CA LYS A 249 -19.57 -15.70 -9.16
C LYS A 249 -20.65 -16.78 -9.33
N GLU A 250 -20.39 -17.78 -10.15
CA GLU A 250 -21.30 -18.93 -10.31
C GLU A 250 -21.24 -19.85 -9.10
N LYS A 251 -20.06 -19.97 -8.49
CA LYS A 251 -19.83 -20.84 -7.33
C LYS A 251 -20.41 -20.28 -6.03
N TYR A 252 -20.38 -18.98 -5.85
CA TYR A 252 -20.80 -18.32 -4.60
C TYR A 252 -22.09 -17.52 -4.82
N ALA A 253 -23.15 -17.88 -4.10
CA ALA A 253 -24.43 -17.15 -4.17
C ALA A 253 -24.27 -15.70 -3.69
N ALA A 254 -24.99 -14.77 -4.34
CA ALA A 254 -25.06 -13.41 -3.85
C ALA A 254 -25.82 -13.34 -2.53
N LEU A 255 -25.42 -12.49 -1.62
CA LEU A 255 -26.22 -12.11 -0.47
C LEU A 255 -27.36 -11.23 -0.98
N LEU A 256 -28.59 -11.73 -0.95
CA LEU A 256 -29.76 -11.00 -1.44
C LEU A 256 -30.30 -10.07 -0.35
N PRO A 257 -30.87 -8.89 -0.71
CA PRO A 257 -31.54 -8.02 0.24
C PRO A 257 -32.74 -8.69 0.94
N GLU A 258 -33.35 -9.68 0.29
CA GLU A 258 -34.45 -10.47 0.83
C GLU A 258 -34.03 -11.45 1.90
N ASP A 259 -32.77 -11.88 1.90
CA ASP A 259 -32.14 -12.63 2.99
C ASP A 259 -32.12 -11.81 4.29
N LYS A 260 -32.31 -10.48 4.19
CA LYS A 260 -32.42 -9.53 5.32
C LYS A 260 -33.81 -9.42 5.94
N ALA A 261 -34.86 -9.93 5.29
CA ALA A 261 -36.27 -9.66 5.68
C ALA A 261 -37.09 -10.89 6.08
N GLY A 262 -36.57 -12.10 6.10
CA GLY A 262 -37.34 -13.33 6.33
C GLY A 262 -37.28 -13.84 7.78
N PRO A 263 -38.35 -14.59 8.23
CA PRO A 263 -38.42 -15.11 9.60
C PRO A 263 -37.58 -16.36 9.88
N VAL A 264 -36.63 -16.72 9.03
CA VAL A 264 -35.65 -17.81 9.26
C VAL A 264 -34.46 -17.22 9.99
N SER A 265 -34.69 -16.88 11.25
CA SER A 265 -33.93 -15.81 11.92
C SER A 265 -32.69 -16.22 12.70
N GLY A 266 -32.32 -17.49 12.77
CA GLY A 266 -31.12 -17.89 13.53
C GLY A 266 -29.84 -17.78 12.72
N GLU A 267 -29.73 -18.54 11.66
CA GLU A 267 -28.49 -18.63 10.85
C GLU A 267 -28.19 -17.36 10.04
N LEU A 268 -29.24 -16.62 9.62
CA LEU A 268 -29.07 -15.39 8.84
C LEU A 268 -28.64 -14.20 9.73
N ASN A 269 -29.17 -14.12 10.95
CA ASN A 269 -28.70 -13.14 11.92
C ASN A 269 -27.25 -13.39 12.30
N GLU A 270 -26.81 -14.65 12.41
CA GLU A 270 -25.40 -14.99 12.67
C GLU A 270 -24.51 -14.61 11.49
N ILE A 271 -24.98 -14.78 10.24
CA ILE A 271 -24.25 -14.38 9.04
C ILE A 271 -24.20 -12.84 8.92
N GLU A 272 -25.30 -12.14 9.17
CA GLU A 272 -25.31 -10.66 9.17
C GLU A 272 -24.49 -10.09 10.31
N GLN A 273 -24.58 -10.62 11.51
CA GLN A 273 -23.72 -10.25 12.64
C GLN A 273 -22.26 -10.51 12.27
N SER A 274 -21.93 -11.67 11.71
CA SER A 274 -20.56 -11.95 11.30
C SER A 274 -20.07 -11.07 10.13
N ILE A 275 -20.96 -10.64 9.22
CA ILE A 275 -20.65 -9.69 8.18
C ILE A 275 -20.47 -8.28 8.76
N ASP A 276 -21.35 -7.85 9.65
CA ASP A 276 -21.27 -6.54 10.29
C ASP A 276 -20.10 -6.47 11.30
N GLU A 277 -19.85 -7.53 12.04
CA GLU A 277 -18.65 -7.69 12.86
C GLU A 277 -17.40 -7.75 11.98
N PHE A 278 -17.46 -8.46 10.84
CA PHE A 278 -16.38 -8.50 9.88
C PHE A 278 -16.15 -7.12 9.27
N ARG A 279 -17.20 -6.41 8.86
CA ARG A 279 -17.10 -5.02 8.37
C ARG A 279 -16.56 -4.10 9.44
N LYS A 280 -17.10 -4.15 10.65
CA LYS A 280 -16.66 -3.34 11.78
C LYS A 280 -15.20 -3.61 12.16
N LYS A 281 -14.75 -4.84 11.95
CA LYS A 281 -13.41 -5.32 12.29
C LYS A 281 -12.40 -5.17 11.13
N TYR A 282 -12.87 -5.16 9.88
CA TYR A 282 -12.05 -5.19 8.67
C TYR A 282 -12.28 -3.99 7.72
N GLU A 283 -13.32 -3.18 7.92
CA GLU A 283 -13.64 -1.94 7.20
C GLU A 283 -13.50 -0.72 8.09
#